data_0adc91844b3debc96a057b68f0a7914d
#
_entry.id   0adc91844b3debc96a057b68f0a7914d
#
_cell.length_a   1.000
_cell.length_b   1.000
_cell.length_c   1.000
_cell.angle_alpha   90.00
_cell.angle_beta   90.00
_cell.angle_gamma   90.00
#
_symmetry.space_group_name_H-M   'P 1'
#
loop_
_entity.id
_entity.type
_entity.pdbx_description
1 polymer ?
#
loop_
_entity_poly.entity_id
_entity_poly.type
_entity_poly.pdbx_seq_one_letter_code
_entity_poly.pdbx_strand_id
1 'polypeptide(L)'
;MELNLPDLRGQEPEDAKQQLRQLIRGARDRLSDSQVSKAGQDIRDRVLEFAADFHTIACYVSVKKEPPTLDLIEALYQQGKRLLVPKLGSKLNRDWAFYAGRDDLANRSPNRPMEPSGDALDSSALAAVDLVITPALAVDRQGNRLGQGGGWYDRALPYVKKQTPIYAMCYTHELQRELLLPTDQYDIPVTGVLTPSCCFKLKDSEFQKSGILPA
;
A
#
# COMPACT_ATOMS: atom_id res chain seq x y z
N MET A 1 10.16 -4.78 16.45
CA MET A 1 11.53 -4.70 15.87
C MET A 1 11.69 -3.26 15.41
N GLU A 2 12.68 -2.54 15.87
CA GLU A 2 13.00 -1.21 15.31
C GLU A 2 13.93 -1.38 14.11
N LEU A 3 13.67 -0.60 13.05
CA LEU A 3 14.55 -0.55 11.90
C LEU A 3 15.69 0.43 12.22
N ASN A 4 16.93 -0.08 12.25
CA ASN A 4 18.12 0.76 12.34
C ASN A 4 18.34 1.42 10.97
N LEU A 5 17.90 2.66 10.84
CA LEU A 5 17.98 3.38 9.57
C LEU A 5 19.39 3.95 9.36
N PRO A 6 19.88 3.93 8.12
CA PRO A 6 21.16 4.52 7.78
C PRO A 6 21.10 6.06 7.84
N ASP A 7 22.26 6.69 7.96
CA ASP A 7 22.39 8.12 7.72
C ASP A 7 22.30 8.39 6.21
N LEU A 8 21.29 9.10 5.79
CA LEU A 8 21.02 9.40 4.38
C LEU A 8 21.49 10.80 3.96
N ARG A 9 22.13 11.55 4.87
CA ARG A 9 22.54 12.93 4.58
C ARG A 9 23.58 12.98 3.46
N GLY A 10 23.36 13.84 2.50
CA GLY A 10 24.27 14.04 1.37
C GLY A 10 24.18 12.98 0.26
N GLN A 11 23.25 12.04 0.36
CA GLN A 11 22.98 11.08 -0.71
C GLN A 11 21.97 11.63 -1.72
N GLU A 12 22.11 11.22 -2.98
CA GLU A 12 21.09 11.47 -3.99
C GLU A 12 19.78 10.74 -3.62
N PRO A 13 18.60 11.33 -3.86
CA PRO A 13 17.32 10.77 -3.42
C PRO A 13 17.09 9.32 -3.86
N GLU A 14 17.47 8.94 -5.08
CA GLU A 14 17.25 7.57 -5.57
C GLU A 14 18.19 6.56 -4.90
N ASP A 15 19.44 6.93 -4.63
CA ASP A 15 20.40 6.07 -3.91
C ASP A 15 19.91 5.83 -2.46
N ALA A 16 19.45 6.88 -1.80
CA ALA A 16 18.87 6.81 -0.48
C ALA A 16 17.60 5.94 -0.47
N LYS A 17 16.69 6.11 -1.45
CA LYS A 17 15.51 5.26 -1.62
C LYS A 17 15.91 3.79 -1.82
N GLN A 18 16.93 3.51 -2.63
CA GLN A 18 17.37 2.14 -2.91
C GLN A 18 17.96 1.48 -1.67
N GLN A 19 18.76 2.20 -0.88
CA GLN A 19 19.31 1.70 0.36
C GLN A 19 18.19 1.36 1.38
N LEU A 20 17.21 2.24 1.54
CA LEU A 20 16.05 1.99 2.39
C LEU A 20 15.24 0.77 1.92
N ARG A 21 15.00 0.64 0.61
CA ARG A 21 14.31 -0.53 0.05
C ARG A 21 15.02 -1.84 0.39
N GLN A 22 16.33 -1.90 0.26
CA GLN A 22 17.13 -3.09 0.59
C GLN A 22 17.01 -3.45 2.07
N LEU A 23 17.17 -2.46 2.95
CA LEU A 23 17.08 -2.65 4.39
C LEU A 23 15.72 -3.19 4.81
N ILE A 24 14.64 -2.57 4.33
CA ILE A 24 13.27 -2.94 4.73
C ILE A 24 12.89 -4.30 4.15
N ARG A 25 13.23 -4.59 2.90
CA ARG A 25 13.04 -5.93 2.32
C ARG A 25 13.76 -7.00 3.11
N GLY A 26 15.02 -6.78 3.46
CA GLY A 26 15.79 -7.69 4.31
C GLY A 26 15.18 -7.87 5.71
N ALA A 27 14.51 -6.85 6.27
CA ALA A 27 13.76 -6.99 7.51
C ALA A 27 12.50 -7.83 7.31
N ARG A 28 11.76 -7.61 6.22
CA ARG A 28 10.58 -8.42 5.87
C ARG A 28 10.92 -9.89 5.62
N ASP A 29 12.05 -10.17 4.98
CA ASP A 29 12.48 -11.55 4.70
C ASP A 29 12.69 -12.38 5.97
N ARG A 30 13.01 -11.72 7.10
CA ARG A 30 13.15 -12.35 8.42
C ARG A 30 11.83 -12.63 9.14
N LEU A 31 10.71 -12.09 8.67
CA LEU A 31 9.41 -12.38 9.27
C LEU A 31 9.03 -13.85 9.04
N SER A 32 8.57 -14.52 10.09
CA SER A 32 7.99 -15.85 9.95
C SER A 32 6.64 -15.80 9.26
N ASP A 33 6.20 -16.92 8.68
CA ASP A 33 4.89 -17.00 8.03
C ASP A 33 3.76 -16.76 9.03
N SER A 34 3.92 -17.17 10.29
CA SER A 34 2.96 -16.88 11.36
C SER A 34 2.85 -15.39 11.67
N GLN A 35 3.97 -14.65 11.67
CA GLN A 35 3.97 -13.19 11.86
C GLN A 35 3.29 -12.48 10.70
N VAL A 36 3.56 -12.91 9.46
CA VAL A 36 2.91 -12.37 8.26
C VAL A 36 1.41 -12.65 8.28
N SER A 37 1.01 -13.89 8.59
CA SER A 37 -0.41 -14.26 8.67
C SER A 37 -1.14 -13.48 9.76
N LYS A 38 -0.55 -13.37 10.96
CA LYS A 38 -1.14 -12.57 12.06
C LYS A 38 -1.31 -11.09 11.65
N ALA A 39 -0.29 -10.50 11.05
CA ALA A 39 -0.38 -9.12 10.55
C ALA A 39 -1.51 -8.95 9.52
N GLY A 40 -1.68 -9.92 8.61
CA GLY A 40 -2.78 -9.90 7.64
C GLY A 40 -4.16 -9.96 8.30
N GLN A 41 -4.33 -10.77 9.33
CA GLN A 41 -5.58 -10.85 10.10
C GLN A 41 -5.88 -9.51 10.80
N ASP A 42 -4.89 -8.96 11.51
CA ASP A 42 -5.05 -7.69 12.24
C ASP A 42 -5.39 -6.53 11.31
N ILE A 43 -4.72 -6.47 10.14
CA ILE A 43 -5.01 -5.47 9.10
C ILE A 43 -6.43 -5.66 8.56
N ARG A 44 -6.80 -6.88 8.20
CA ARG A 44 -8.14 -7.19 7.68
C ARG A 44 -9.22 -6.69 8.63
N ASP A 45 -9.13 -7.05 9.91
CA ASP A 45 -10.16 -6.72 10.89
C ASP A 45 -10.31 -5.19 11.05
N ARG A 46 -9.19 -4.46 11.10
CA ARG A 46 -9.19 -2.98 11.17
C ARG A 46 -9.73 -2.32 9.90
N VAL A 47 -9.35 -2.83 8.73
CA VAL A 47 -9.78 -2.24 7.46
C VAL A 47 -11.25 -2.49 7.21
N LEU A 48 -11.78 -3.66 7.60
CA LEU A 48 -13.22 -3.93 7.48
C LEU A 48 -14.06 -2.94 8.28
N GLU A 49 -13.62 -2.56 9.48
CA GLU A 49 -14.27 -1.53 10.30
C GLU A 49 -14.10 -0.13 9.67
N PHE A 50 -12.87 0.24 9.34
CA PHE A 50 -12.54 1.54 8.73
C PHE A 50 -13.25 1.76 7.38
N ALA A 51 -13.33 0.70 6.56
CA ALA A 51 -13.86 0.78 5.20
C ALA A 51 -15.37 0.59 5.11
N ALA A 52 -16.11 0.57 6.22
CA ALA A 52 -17.54 0.30 6.24
C ALA A 52 -18.33 1.20 5.29
N ASP A 53 -18.03 2.49 5.26
CA ASP A 53 -18.75 3.50 4.46
C ASP A 53 -18.24 3.66 3.01
N PHE A 54 -17.16 2.98 2.63
CA PHE A 54 -16.65 3.02 1.27
C PHE A 54 -17.29 1.92 0.40
N HIS A 55 -17.57 2.21 -0.86
CA HIS A 55 -18.26 1.30 -1.78
C HIS A 55 -17.34 0.74 -2.87
N THR A 56 -16.47 1.59 -3.44
CA THR A 56 -15.55 1.22 -4.51
C THR A 56 -14.11 1.49 -4.04
N ILE A 57 -13.33 0.44 -3.87
CA ILE A 57 -12.01 0.50 -3.27
C ILE A 57 -10.96 -0.01 -4.26
N ALA A 58 -9.91 0.78 -4.51
CA ALA A 58 -8.73 0.27 -5.17
C ALA A 58 -7.76 -0.30 -4.13
N CYS A 59 -7.34 -1.55 -4.32
CA CYS A 59 -6.44 -2.24 -3.39
C CYS A 59 -5.37 -3.02 -4.14
N TYR A 60 -4.15 -3.09 -3.61
CA TYR A 60 -3.10 -3.92 -4.19
C TYR A 60 -3.31 -5.40 -3.82
N VAL A 61 -2.83 -6.29 -4.69
CA VAL A 61 -2.68 -7.72 -4.38
C VAL A 61 -1.26 -7.95 -3.91
N SER A 62 -1.11 -8.35 -2.65
CA SER A 62 0.19 -8.50 -1.99
C SER A 62 1.05 -9.59 -2.64
N VAL A 63 2.37 -9.33 -2.66
CA VAL A 63 3.38 -10.30 -3.08
C VAL A 63 4.41 -10.53 -2.00
N LYS A 64 5.00 -11.72 -1.96
CA LYS A 64 6.07 -12.08 -1.01
C LYS A 64 5.68 -11.77 0.44
N LYS A 65 6.52 -11.02 1.15
CA LYS A 65 6.32 -10.60 2.54
C LYS A 65 5.73 -9.19 2.68
N GLU A 66 4.99 -8.72 1.68
CA GLU A 66 4.15 -7.53 1.86
C GLU A 66 3.04 -7.81 2.87
N PRO A 67 2.52 -6.79 3.58
CA PRO A 67 1.30 -6.98 4.38
C PRO A 67 0.23 -7.66 3.55
N PRO A 68 -0.29 -8.83 3.96
CA PRO A 68 -1.19 -9.65 3.14
C PRO A 68 -2.53 -8.95 2.89
N THR A 69 -3.00 -8.99 1.65
CA THR A 69 -4.27 -8.37 1.25
C THR A 69 -5.32 -9.33 0.70
N LEU A 70 -4.97 -10.58 0.39
CA LEU A 70 -5.92 -11.50 -0.25
C LEU A 70 -7.16 -11.76 0.60
N ASP A 71 -6.98 -12.01 1.91
CA ASP A 71 -8.11 -12.24 2.82
C ASP A 71 -8.91 -10.96 3.08
N LEU A 72 -8.25 -9.80 3.06
CA LEU A 72 -8.90 -8.49 3.13
C LEU A 72 -9.77 -8.24 1.89
N ILE A 73 -9.18 -8.41 0.69
CA ILE A 73 -9.86 -8.19 -0.59
C ILE A 73 -11.10 -9.10 -0.67
N GLU A 74 -10.95 -10.38 -0.35
CA GLU A 74 -12.07 -11.31 -0.33
C GLU A 74 -13.15 -10.91 0.67
N ALA A 75 -12.77 -10.53 1.89
CA ALA A 75 -13.73 -10.12 2.92
C ALA A 75 -14.50 -8.84 2.52
N LEU A 76 -13.83 -7.85 1.93
CA LEU A 76 -14.47 -6.65 1.40
C LEU A 76 -15.42 -6.99 0.25
N TYR A 77 -15.03 -7.90 -0.64
CA TYR A 77 -15.87 -8.36 -1.74
C TYR A 77 -17.14 -9.06 -1.24
N GLN A 78 -17.01 -9.91 -0.24
CA GLN A 78 -18.14 -10.60 0.40
C GLN A 78 -19.11 -9.62 1.12
N GLN A 79 -18.63 -8.45 1.53
CA GLN A 79 -19.46 -7.35 2.03
C GLN A 79 -20.13 -6.54 0.91
N GLY A 80 -20.01 -6.94 -0.35
CA GLY A 80 -20.60 -6.26 -1.49
C GLY A 80 -19.83 -5.03 -1.99
N LYS A 81 -18.57 -4.82 -1.55
CA LYS A 81 -17.73 -3.74 -2.06
C LYS A 81 -17.24 -4.06 -3.48
N ARG A 82 -17.15 -3.04 -4.32
CA ARG A 82 -16.52 -3.14 -5.64
C ARG A 82 -15.02 -2.89 -5.49
N LEU A 83 -14.21 -3.84 -5.95
CA LEU A 83 -12.77 -3.75 -5.77
C LEU A 83 -12.07 -3.65 -7.11
N LEU A 84 -11.21 -2.64 -7.26
CA LEU A 84 -10.26 -2.51 -8.35
C LEU A 84 -8.89 -2.99 -7.86
N VAL A 85 -8.31 -3.95 -8.57
CA VAL A 85 -6.97 -4.47 -8.28
C VAL A 85 -6.06 -4.29 -9.48
N PRO A 86 -4.74 -4.18 -9.27
CA PRO A 86 -3.79 -4.02 -10.36
C PRO A 86 -3.87 -5.18 -11.36
N LYS A 87 -3.82 -4.85 -12.64
CA LYS A 87 -3.72 -5.78 -13.75
C LYS A 87 -2.67 -5.27 -14.74
N LEU A 88 -1.85 -6.18 -15.25
CA LEU A 88 -0.91 -5.84 -16.29
C LEU A 88 -1.62 -5.90 -17.64
N GLY A 89 -1.88 -4.75 -18.21
CA GLY A 89 -2.50 -4.62 -19.51
C GLY A 89 -1.58 -5.00 -20.67
N SER A 90 -2.08 -4.77 -21.88
CA SER A 90 -1.30 -4.95 -23.09
C SER A 90 -0.03 -4.10 -23.07
N LYS A 91 1.07 -4.62 -23.64
CA LYS A 91 2.38 -3.94 -23.64
C LYS A 91 2.91 -3.56 -22.26
N LEU A 92 2.51 -4.32 -21.20
CA LEU A 92 2.91 -4.09 -19.82
C LEU A 92 2.35 -2.76 -19.24
N ASN A 93 1.23 -2.27 -19.77
CA ASN A 93 0.52 -1.15 -19.19
C ASN A 93 0.11 -1.45 -17.75
N ARG A 94 0.11 -0.42 -16.92
CA ARG A 94 -0.31 -0.49 -15.51
C ARG A 94 -1.80 -0.24 -15.42
N ASP A 95 -2.56 -1.26 -15.78
CA ASP A 95 -4.02 -1.21 -15.81
C ASP A 95 -4.61 -1.77 -14.52
N TRP A 96 -5.90 -1.73 -14.43
CA TRP A 96 -6.71 -2.19 -13.30
C TRP A 96 -7.79 -3.12 -13.81
N ALA A 97 -8.33 -3.96 -12.94
CA ALA A 97 -9.54 -4.70 -13.27
C ALA A 97 -10.38 -4.91 -12.02
N PHE A 98 -11.67 -5.13 -12.19
CA PHE A 98 -12.54 -5.48 -11.07
C PHE A 98 -12.22 -6.90 -10.58
N TYR A 99 -12.12 -7.02 -9.26
CA TYR A 99 -12.03 -8.31 -8.60
C TYR A 99 -13.38 -9.03 -8.67
N ALA A 100 -13.37 -10.29 -9.06
CA ALA A 100 -14.56 -11.12 -9.23
C ALA A 100 -14.56 -12.37 -8.33
N GLY A 101 -13.77 -12.35 -7.27
CA GLY A 101 -13.61 -13.48 -6.35
C GLY A 101 -12.22 -14.11 -6.40
N ARG A 102 -11.89 -14.90 -5.37
CA ARG A 102 -10.56 -15.51 -5.23
C ARG A 102 -10.24 -16.48 -6.38
N ASP A 103 -11.23 -17.20 -6.86
CA ASP A 103 -11.06 -18.19 -7.93
C ASP A 103 -10.79 -17.54 -9.30
N ASP A 104 -11.09 -16.23 -9.46
CA ASP A 104 -10.76 -15.47 -10.67
C ASP A 104 -9.31 -15.00 -10.72
N LEU A 105 -8.62 -14.97 -9.57
CA LEU A 105 -7.22 -14.54 -9.51
C LEU A 105 -6.29 -15.62 -10.04
N ALA A 106 -5.46 -15.27 -11.02
CA ALA A 106 -4.46 -16.16 -11.58
C ALA A 106 -3.05 -15.56 -11.55
N ASN A 107 -2.06 -16.40 -11.26
CA ASN A 107 -0.66 -16.01 -11.40
C ASN A 107 -0.26 -16.10 -12.88
N ARG A 108 -0.20 -14.96 -13.54
CA ARG A 108 0.11 -14.86 -14.97
C ARG A 108 1.61 -14.67 -15.25
N SER A 109 2.41 -14.38 -14.23
CA SER A 109 3.85 -14.19 -14.36
C SER A 109 4.58 -14.39 -13.03
N PRO A 110 5.75 -15.05 -13.02
CA PRO A 110 6.55 -15.23 -11.80
C PRO A 110 6.87 -13.89 -11.11
N ASN A 111 6.82 -13.88 -9.79
CA ASN A 111 7.12 -12.71 -8.94
C ASN A 111 6.22 -11.48 -9.17
N ARG A 112 5.07 -11.64 -9.80
CA ARG A 112 4.04 -10.61 -9.93
C ARG A 112 2.84 -10.91 -9.07
N PRO A 113 2.02 -9.90 -8.74
CA PRO A 113 0.73 -10.12 -8.09
C PRO A 113 -0.15 -11.04 -8.95
N MET A 114 -1.04 -11.79 -8.31
CA MET A 114 -2.14 -12.44 -9.01
C MET A 114 -3.06 -11.39 -9.62
N GLU A 115 -3.62 -11.68 -10.77
CA GLU A 115 -4.45 -10.77 -11.56
C GLU A 115 -5.80 -11.37 -11.87
N PRO A 116 -6.90 -10.58 -11.87
CA PRO A 116 -8.21 -11.05 -12.31
C PRO A 116 -8.29 -11.25 -13.82
N SER A 117 -9.25 -12.05 -14.28
CA SER A 117 -9.48 -12.32 -15.70
C SER A 117 -10.15 -11.15 -16.44
N GLY A 118 -10.96 -10.34 -15.73
CA GLY A 118 -11.78 -9.26 -16.27
C GLY A 118 -11.02 -8.27 -17.16
N ASP A 119 -11.74 -7.42 -17.87
CA ASP A 119 -11.18 -6.43 -18.80
C ASP A 119 -10.19 -5.50 -18.12
N ALA A 120 -9.11 -5.19 -18.84
CA ALA A 120 -8.12 -4.22 -18.39
C ALA A 120 -8.69 -2.80 -18.55
N LEU A 121 -8.73 -2.05 -17.46
CA LEU A 121 -9.12 -0.66 -17.38
C LEU A 121 -7.87 0.18 -17.16
N ASP A 122 -7.72 1.27 -17.90
CA ASP A 122 -6.61 2.19 -17.65
C ASP A 122 -6.74 2.90 -16.30
N SER A 123 -5.71 3.63 -15.89
CA SER A 123 -5.68 4.29 -14.58
C SER A 123 -6.78 5.33 -14.38
N SER A 124 -7.49 5.79 -15.44
CA SER A 124 -8.63 6.69 -15.29
C SER A 124 -9.80 6.06 -14.53
N ALA A 125 -9.87 4.71 -14.47
CA ALA A 125 -10.83 4.00 -13.64
C ALA A 125 -10.73 4.37 -12.15
N LEU A 126 -9.56 4.81 -11.69
CA LEU A 126 -9.36 5.28 -10.31
C LEU A 126 -10.14 6.57 -9.99
N ALA A 127 -10.63 7.29 -10.98
CA ALA A 127 -11.53 8.43 -10.74
C ALA A 127 -12.88 8.01 -10.13
N ALA A 128 -13.25 6.74 -10.23
CA ALA A 128 -14.50 6.21 -9.71
C ALA A 128 -14.38 5.58 -8.31
N VAL A 129 -13.18 5.47 -7.74
CA VAL A 129 -13.00 4.90 -6.41
C VAL A 129 -13.18 5.95 -5.31
N ASP A 130 -13.63 5.51 -4.16
CA ASP A 130 -13.82 6.34 -2.97
C ASP A 130 -12.79 6.05 -1.85
N LEU A 131 -11.96 5.02 -2.03
CA LEU A 131 -10.79 4.73 -1.21
C LEU A 131 -9.70 4.09 -2.07
N VAL A 132 -8.44 4.48 -1.84
CA VAL A 132 -7.26 3.79 -2.42
C VAL A 132 -6.39 3.24 -1.30
N ILE A 133 -6.05 1.95 -1.36
CA ILE A 133 -5.09 1.29 -0.48
C ILE A 133 -3.86 0.91 -1.30
N THR A 134 -2.72 1.56 -1.00
CA THR A 134 -1.45 1.33 -1.71
C THR A 134 -0.48 0.52 -0.87
N PRO A 135 0.41 -0.29 -1.47
CA PRO A 135 1.52 -0.87 -0.73
C PRO A 135 2.57 0.19 -0.41
N ALA A 136 3.24 0.03 0.72
CA ALA A 136 4.42 0.81 1.06
C ALA A 136 5.47 -0.05 1.75
N LEU A 137 6.74 0.28 1.56
CA LEU A 137 7.86 -0.21 2.37
C LEU A 137 8.04 0.65 3.62
N ALA A 138 7.77 1.94 3.52
CA ALA A 138 7.78 2.86 4.65
C ALA A 138 6.85 4.05 4.39
N VAL A 139 6.40 4.68 5.45
CA VAL A 139 5.66 5.94 5.41
C VAL A 139 6.19 6.86 6.51
N ASP A 140 6.43 8.13 6.19
CA ASP A 140 6.84 9.12 7.16
C ASP A 140 5.69 9.99 7.69
N ARG A 141 5.99 10.90 8.62
CA ARG A 141 5.02 11.78 9.25
C ARG A 141 4.34 12.76 8.28
N GLN A 142 4.95 13.04 7.13
CA GLN A 142 4.39 13.91 6.11
C GLN A 142 3.53 13.17 5.09
N GLY A 143 3.49 11.84 5.19
CA GLY A 143 2.77 10.99 4.25
C GLY A 143 3.58 10.62 3.01
N ASN A 144 4.87 10.92 3.01
CA ASN A 144 5.73 10.42 1.95
C ASN A 144 5.81 8.91 2.04
N ARG A 145 5.75 8.25 0.90
CA ARG A 145 5.64 6.80 0.78
C ARG A 145 6.84 6.23 0.01
N LEU A 146 7.56 5.30 0.61
CA LEU A 146 8.56 4.52 -0.09
C LEU A 146 7.90 3.31 -0.75
N GLY A 147 7.82 3.31 -2.07
CA GLY A 147 7.34 2.17 -2.87
C GLY A 147 8.44 1.19 -3.24
N GLN A 148 8.07 0.14 -3.97
CA GLN A 148 8.99 -0.91 -4.45
C GLN A 148 9.96 -0.46 -5.56
N GLY A 149 9.84 0.76 -6.08
CA GLY A 149 10.69 1.33 -7.14
C GLY A 149 10.13 1.14 -8.56
N GLY A 150 9.00 0.46 -8.74
CA GLY A 150 8.37 0.26 -10.05
C GLY A 150 7.58 1.46 -10.58
N GLY A 151 7.30 2.47 -9.75
CA GLY A 151 6.53 3.67 -10.10
C GLY A 151 5.09 3.38 -10.56
N TRP A 152 4.49 2.26 -10.12
CA TRP A 152 3.10 1.93 -10.48
C TRP A 152 2.13 2.95 -9.95
N TYR A 153 2.19 3.19 -8.64
CA TYR A 153 1.25 4.07 -7.95
C TYR A 153 1.50 5.55 -8.26
N ASP A 154 2.75 5.96 -8.46
CA ASP A 154 3.08 7.35 -8.78
C ASP A 154 2.52 7.77 -10.15
N ARG A 155 2.33 6.82 -11.06
CA ARG A 155 1.64 7.04 -12.35
C ARG A 155 0.13 6.86 -12.30
N ALA A 156 -0.38 6.08 -11.35
CA ALA A 156 -1.81 5.80 -11.23
C ALA A 156 -2.53 6.83 -10.33
N LEU A 157 -1.91 7.23 -9.22
CA LEU A 157 -2.52 8.13 -8.25
C LEU A 157 -2.93 9.52 -8.78
N PRO A 158 -2.29 10.11 -9.82
CA PRO A 158 -2.78 11.35 -10.43
C PRO A 158 -4.22 11.28 -10.98
N TYR A 159 -4.73 10.08 -11.26
CA TYR A 159 -6.11 9.88 -11.73
C TYR A 159 -7.14 9.80 -10.59
N VAL A 160 -6.68 9.68 -9.36
CA VAL A 160 -7.56 9.65 -8.18
C VAL A 160 -8.10 11.06 -7.92
N LYS A 161 -9.39 11.18 -7.60
CA LYS A 161 -9.99 12.48 -7.25
C LYS A 161 -9.32 13.06 -6.00
N LYS A 162 -9.14 14.38 -5.99
CA LYS A 162 -8.43 15.09 -4.91
C LYS A 162 -8.97 14.81 -3.50
N GLN A 163 -10.27 14.59 -3.38
CA GLN A 163 -10.93 14.30 -2.09
C GLN A 163 -10.91 12.83 -1.68
N THR A 164 -10.58 11.91 -2.59
CA THR A 164 -10.52 10.48 -2.31
C THR A 164 -9.33 10.18 -1.38
N PRO A 165 -9.57 9.55 -0.23
CA PRO A 165 -8.48 9.20 0.68
C PRO A 165 -7.58 8.12 0.06
N ILE A 166 -6.27 8.30 0.25
CA ILE A 166 -5.22 7.37 -0.16
C ILE A 166 -4.52 6.89 1.09
N TYR A 167 -4.63 5.61 1.40
CA TYR A 167 -3.99 5.01 2.56
C TYR A 167 -2.85 4.09 2.14
N ALA A 168 -1.69 4.27 2.76
CA ALA A 168 -0.57 3.34 2.58
C ALA A 168 -0.62 2.24 3.62
N MET A 169 -0.43 1.00 3.18
CA MET A 169 -0.36 -0.16 4.05
C MET A 169 1.08 -0.62 4.21
N CYS A 170 1.52 -0.73 5.46
CA CYS A 170 2.86 -1.18 5.82
C CYS A 170 2.84 -1.89 7.19
N TYR A 171 3.95 -2.52 7.60
CA TYR A 171 4.08 -2.99 8.98
C TYR A 171 4.31 -1.82 9.93
N THR A 172 3.89 -1.96 11.20
CA THR A 172 3.97 -0.88 12.20
C THR A 172 5.38 -0.34 12.39
N HIS A 173 6.40 -1.19 12.34
CA HIS A 173 7.80 -0.81 12.49
C HIS A 173 8.40 -0.12 11.25
N GLU A 174 7.65 -0.03 10.16
CA GLU A 174 8.03 0.66 8.92
C GLU A 174 7.53 2.11 8.90
N LEU A 175 6.78 2.53 9.92
CA LEU A 175 6.44 3.94 10.12
C LEU A 175 7.66 4.74 10.59
N GLN A 176 8.03 5.76 9.81
CA GLN A 176 9.19 6.59 10.09
C GLN A 176 8.80 7.79 10.93
N ARG A 177 9.16 7.75 12.22
CA ARG A 177 8.79 8.77 13.21
C ARG A 177 9.65 10.03 13.11
N GLU A 178 10.93 9.87 12.88
CA GLU A 178 11.92 10.94 12.89
C GLU A 178 12.47 11.24 11.50
N LEU A 179 12.72 10.17 10.71
CA LEU A 179 13.23 10.30 9.36
C LEU A 179 12.14 10.76 8.41
N LEU A 180 12.42 11.80 7.63
CA LEU A 180 11.67 12.11 6.42
C LEU A 180 12.23 11.30 5.26
N LEU A 181 11.35 10.62 4.54
CA LEU A 181 11.74 9.82 3.39
C LEU A 181 12.21 10.72 2.23
N PRO A 182 13.25 10.29 1.49
CA PRO A 182 13.63 11.00 0.28
C PRO A 182 12.48 11.01 -0.72
N THR A 183 12.20 12.17 -1.29
CA THR A 183 11.10 12.37 -2.26
C THR A 183 11.61 13.01 -3.54
N ASP A 184 10.86 12.84 -4.61
CA ASP A 184 11.02 13.56 -5.86
C ASP A 184 9.67 14.19 -6.30
N GLN A 185 9.70 14.92 -7.42
CA GLN A 185 8.54 15.67 -7.90
C GLN A 185 7.34 14.82 -8.35
N TYR A 186 7.53 13.50 -8.51
CA TYR A 186 6.49 12.57 -8.96
C TYR A 186 5.86 11.80 -7.80
N ASP A 187 6.46 11.84 -6.62
CA ASP A 187 5.95 11.15 -5.45
C ASP A 187 4.67 11.82 -4.95
N ILE A 188 3.61 11.04 -4.80
CA ILE A 188 2.32 11.51 -4.28
C ILE A 188 2.17 11.07 -2.84
N PRO A 189 2.07 12.02 -1.88
CA PRO A 189 1.88 11.68 -0.49
C PRO A 189 0.53 11.04 -0.23
N VAL A 190 0.48 10.15 0.76
CA VAL A 190 -0.75 9.51 1.20
C VAL A 190 -1.46 10.33 2.27
N THR A 191 -2.77 10.13 2.41
CA THR A 191 -3.61 10.85 3.37
C THR A 191 -3.80 10.10 4.68
N GLY A 192 -3.41 8.83 4.73
CA GLY A 192 -3.52 7.99 5.91
C GLY A 192 -2.67 6.74 5.85
N VAL A 193 -2.68 6.00 6.94
CA VAL A 193 -1.86 4.81 7.15
C VAL A 193 -2.69 3.66 7.69
N LEU A 194 -2.39 2.46 7.21
CA LEU A 194 -2.93 1.18 7.65
C LEU A 194 -1.77 0.28 8.08
N THR A 195 -1.80 -0.18 9.32
CA THR A 195 -0.83 -1.14 9.86
C THR A 195 -1.54 -2.24 10.66
N PRO A 196 -0.85 -3.32 11.05
CA PRO A 196 -1.44 -4.31 11.95
C PRO A 196 -1.94 -3.74 13.28
N SER A 197 -1.36 -2.63 13.76
CA SER A 197 -1.70 -2.07 15.08
C SER A 197 -2.58 -0.82 15.03
N CYS A 198 -2.62 -0.09 13.93
CA CYS A 198 -3.38 1.16 13.84
C CYS A 198 -3.84 1.49 12.42
N CYS A 199 -4.95 2.24 12.36
CA CYS A 199 -5.50 2.83 11.14
C CYS A 199 -5.84 4.29 11.47
N PHE A 200 -5.26 5.25 10.75
CA PHE A 200 -5.50 6.67 11.03
C PHE A 200 -5.27 7.59 9.83
N LYS A 201 -5.93 8.75 9.84
CA LYS A 201 -5.61 9.86 8.96
C LYS A 201 -4.32 10.54 9.43
N LEU A 202 -3.45 10.92 8.50
CA LEU A 202 -2.20 11.60 8.83
C LEU A 202 -2.43 13.03 9.29
N LYS A 203 -3.27 13.79 8.57
CA LYS A 203 -3.51 15.19 8.86
C LYS A 203 -3.99 15.38 10.31
N ASP A 204 -3.30 16.25 11.03
CA ASP A 204 -3.57 16.61 12.44
C ASP A 204 -3.44 15.44 13.44
N SER A 205 -2.92 14.28 13.01
CA SER A 205 -2.66 13.14 13.91
C SER A 205 -1.48 13.39 14.85
N GLU A 206 -1.44 12.69 15.98
CA GLU A 206 -0.28 12.71 16.88
C GLU A 206 0.97 12.17 16.20
N PHE A 207 0.82 11.19 15.31
CA PHE A 207 1.93 10.69 14.50
C PHE A 207 2.52 11.79 13.61
N GLN A 208 1.69 12.59 12.95
CA GLN A 208 2.18 13.71 12.15
C GLN A 208 2.91 14.77 12.98
N LYS A 209 2.39 15.08 14.16
CA LYS A 209 2.92 16.14 15.04
C LYS A 209 4.20 15.73 15.76
N SER A 210 4.21 14.54 16.34
CA SER A 210 5.24 14.13 17.32
C SER A 210 5.81 12.73 17.08
N GLY A 211 5.34 11.99 16.06
CA GLY A 211 5.73 10.59 15.80
C GLY A 211 5.08 9.58 16.75
N ILE A 212 4.18 10.01 17.61
CA ILE A 212 3.45 9.11 18.51
C ILE A 212 2.36 8.39 17.73
N LEU A 213 2.33 7.05 17.82
CA LEU A 213 1.27 6.27 17.19
C LEU A 213 -0.05 6.45 17.95
N PRO A 214 -1.19 6.54 17.23
CA PRO A 214 -2.49 6.51 17.90
C PRO A 214 -2.67 5.18 18.65
N ALA A 215 -3.40 5.25 19.74
CA ALA A 215 -3.71 4.09 20.58
C ALA A 215 -4.63 3.10 19.85
#